data_e05227b745ca1d4893435a56fcaefbf1
#
_entry.id   e05227b745ca1d4893435a56fcaefbf1
#
_cell.length_a   1.000
_cell.length_b   1.000
_cell.length_c   1.000
_cell.angle_alpha   90.00
_cell.angle_beta   90.00
_cell.angle_gamma   90.00
#
_symmetry.space_group_name_H-M   'P 1'
#
loop_
_entity.id
_entity.type
_entity.pdbx_description
1 polymer ?
#
loop_
_entity_poly.entity_id
_entity_poly.type
_entity_poly.pdbx_seq_one_letter_code
_entity_poly.pdbx_strand_id
1 'polypeptide(L)'
;MADPRALVIGGTGPTGPFVVEGLHERGFDVTILHGGQHEYEFAVPNVRHIHEDPHFQEPLERGIGSQTFDLVVAQYGRLRIIAEVFKGRTERLVAVGGATGIFAPDTDPRWGATGKPALFADSSTVYVREPGEDGANKIGFRMVEAMEALFENHTAGAYSATYIGYPVNYGPRSPGPYDWSVIRRVLDGRRSIVVADGGIKIDSRVFTANAAAAVLLAIDEPEIAAGKRYSVADDNAFTMRQRIEFIASHLGHEFEFVDMPYELAWPCYPLWRHVRGHRLTLSTLIRDELDYRDPVAPDAAMATTVDWLLANRPAPDGELERQIGDPFDYEREDQLIARWRDAREALGTVESPLPVQGHQYRHPKAPGEAWKPGPS
;
A
#
# COMPACT_ATOMS: atom_id res chain seq x y z
N MET A 1 7.17 16.72 35.34
CA MET A 1 8.20 16.35 34.35
C MET A 1 7.78 17.06 33.07
N ALA A 2 8.70 17.48 32.21
CA ALA A 2 8.33 18.02 30.92
C ALA A 2 7.73 16.89 30.06
N ASP A 3 6.79 17.23 29.18
CA ASP A 3 6.20 16.27 28.26
C ASP A 3 7.30 15.69 27.33
N PRO A 4 7.24 14.39 26.98
CA PRO A 4 8.20 13.80 26.07
C PRO A 4 8.09 14.44 24.68
N ARG A 5 9.22 14.65 24.02
CA ARG A 5 9.30 15.38 22.76
C ARG A 5 9.32 14.41 21.57
N ALA A 6 8.40 14.57 20.65
CA ALA A 6 8.36 13.82 19.42
C ALA A 6 8.61 14.70 18.18
N LEU A 7 9.41 14.19 17.26
CA LEU A 7 9.55 14.77 15.92
C LEU A 7 8.94 13.84 14.89
N VAL A 8 7.99 14.34 14.11
CA VAL A 8 7.41 13.63 12.96
C VAL A 8 7.96 14.23 11.67
N ILE A 9 8.76 13.47 10.94
CA ILE A 9 9.28 13.87 9.64
C ILE A 9 8.26 13.44 8.57
N GLY A 10 7.59 14.42 7.94
CA GLY A 10 6.54 14.21 6.94
C GLY A 10 5.11 14.22 7.48
N GLY A 11 4.83 14.78 8.64
CA GLY A 11 3.54 14.77 9.33
C GLY A 11 2.32 15.33 8.57
N THR A 12 2.47 15.89 7.37
CA THR A 12 1.38 16.42 6.54
C THR A 12 0.91 15.46 5.44
N GLY A 13 1.55 14.29 5.30
CA GLY A 13 1.17 13.23 4.35
C GLY A 13 -0.10 12.46 4.78
N PRO A 14 -0.50 11.42 4.02
CA PRO A 14 -1.80 10.74 4.23
C PRO A 14 -1.95 10.07 5.60
N THR A 15 -0.89 9.55 6.19
CA THR A 15 -0.88 8.95 7.53
C THR A 15 -0.47 9.95 8.63
N GLY A 16 0.16 11.05 8.22
CA GLY A 16 0.75 12.04 9.13
C GLY A 16 -0.21 12.61 10.16
N PRO A 17 -1.39 13.13 9.77
CA PRO A 17 -2.33 13.70 10.73
C PRO A 17 -2.73 12.71 11.83
N PHE A 18 -3.03 11.48 11.49
CA PHE A 18 -3.39 10.44 12.47
C PHE A 18 -2.24 10.15 13.44
N VAL A 19 -0.99 10.14 12.95
CA VAL A 19 0.18 9.92 13.81
C VAL A 19 0.44 11.13 14.70
N VAL A 20 0.36 12.36 14.17
CA VAL A 20 0.57 13.59 14.93
C VAL A 20 -0.48 13.75 16.04
N GLU A 21 -1.74 13.59 15.69
CA GLU A 21 -2.86 13.67 16.64
C GLU A 21 -2.77 12.57 17.68
N GLY A 22 -2.49 11.33 17.25
CA GLY A 22 -2.32 10.19 18.16
C GLY A 22 -1.11 10.31 19.10
N LEU A 23 -0.03 10.97 18.69
CA LEU A 23 1.10 11.28 19.58
C LEU A 23 0.72 12.37 20.61
N HIS A 24 -0.01 13.39 20.18
CA HIS A 24 -0.51 14.43 21.08
C HIS A 24 -1.45 13.83 22.16
N GLU A 25 -2.35 12.91 21.76
CA GLU A 25 -3.21 12.17 22.71
C GLU A 25 -2.43 11.35 23.74
N ARG A 26 -1.21 10.93 23.39
CA ARG A 26 -0.26 10.21 24.26
C ARG A 26 0.61 11.14 25.12
N GLY A 27 0.35 12.44 25.05
CA GLY A 27 1.05 13.44 25.86
C GLY A 27 2.41 13.86 25.32
N PHE A 28 2.71 13.62 24.04
CA PHE A 28 3.93 14.12 23.41
C PHE A 28 3.81 15.60 23.04
N ASP A 29 4.88 16.35 23.27
CA ASP A 29 5.10 17.66 22.66
C ASP A 29 5.57 17.48 21.22
N VAL A 30 4.66 17.66 20.24
CA VAL A 30 4.88 17.25 18.86
C VAL A 30 5.44 18.39 18.01
N THR A 31 6.54 18.10 17.34
CA THR A 31 7.10 18.94 16.26
C THR A 31 7.02 18.16 14.95
N ILE A 32 6.64 18.80 13.85
CA ILE A 32 6.72 18.20 12.52
C ILE A 32 7.80 18.88 11.68
N LEU A 33 8.46 18.10 10.82
CA LEU A 33 9.42 18.62 9.85
C LEU A 33 8.99 18.21 8.44
N HIS A 34 8.77 19.18 7.56
CA HIS A 34 8.32 18.96 6.18
C HIS A 34 8.80 20.06 5.23
N GLY A 35 8.73 19.81 3.94
CA GLY A 35 9.22 20.74 2.91
C GLY A 35 8.33 21.96 2.65
N GLY A 36 7.24 22.16 3.39
CA GLY A 36 6.35 23.33 3.24
C GLY A 36 5.46 23.33 2.00
N GLN A 37 5.46 22.27 1.20
CA GLN A 37 4.63 22.20 -0.02
C GLN A 37 3.15 21.88 0.27
N HIS A 38 2.89 21.22 1.38
CA HIS A 38 1.55 20.83 1.82
C HIS A 38 1.39 21.21 3.29
N GLU A 39 0.44 22.09 3.55
CA GLU A 39 0.06 22.45 4.90
C GLU A 39 -1.13 21.60 5.37
N TYR A 40 -1.22 21.41 6.67
CA TYR A 40 -2.34 20.76 7.32
C TYR A 40 -2.68 21.46 8.64
N GLU A 41 -3.96 21.73 8.83
CA GLU A 41 -4.48 22.23 10.10
C GLU A 41 -4.85 21.01 10.97
N PHE A 42 -4.06 20.79 12.02
CA PHE A 42 -4.29 19.69 12.92
C PHE A 42 -5.46 20.00 13.86
N ALA A 43 -6.23 18.94 14.20
CA ALA A 43 -7.31 19.08 15.19
C ALA A 43 -6.77 19.31 16.62
N VAL A 44 -5.47 19.07 16.83
CA VAL A 44 -4.79 19.27 18.13
C VAL A 44 -3.99 20.56 18.14
N PRO A 45 -3.88 21.26 19.29
CA PRO A 45 -3.18 22.52 19.39
C PRO A 45 -1.65 22.33 19.47
N ASN A 46 -0.93 23.45 19.26
CA ASN A 46 0.50 23.58 19.55
C ASN A 46 1.45 22.67 18.77
N VAL A 47 1.05 22.13 17.61
CA VAL A 47 1.98 21.42 16.74
C VAL A 47 2.97 22.43 16.14
N ARG A 48 4.26 22.24 16.43
CA ARG A 48 5.31 23.09 15.86
C ARG A 48 5.72 22.60 14.49
N HIS A 49 5.98 23.53 13.55
CA HIS A 49 6.40 23.23 12.21
C HIS A 49 7.84 23.66 11.97
N ILE A 50 8.64 22.78 11.37
CA ILE A 50 9.96 23.07 10.83
C ILE A 50 9.87 22.87 9.32
N HIS A 51 10.10 23.95 8.55
CA HIS A 51 10.06 23.92 7.10
C HIS A 51 11.47 23.70 6.54
N GLU A 52 11.86 22.43 6.36
CA GLU A 52 13.14 22.03 5.80
C GLU A 52 12.99 20.74 4.99
N ASP A 53 13.91 20.49 4.08
CA ASP A 53 13.88 19.31 3.20
C ASP A 53 14.58 18.11 3.86
N PRO A 54 13.85 17.04 4.27
CA PRO A 54 14.42 15.87 4.91
C PRO A 54 15.16 14.93 3.94
N HIS A 55 15.23 15.26 2.66
CA HIS A 55 15.99 14.50 1.68
C HIS A 55 17.49 14.80 1.71
N PHE A 56 17.91 15.84 2.39
CA PHE A 56 19.30 16.27 2.46
C PHE A 56 19.75 16.49 3.90
N GLN A 57 20.98 16.11 4.17
CA GLN A 57 21.54 16.16 5.52
C GLN A 57 21.61 17.57 6.07
N GLU A 58 22.20 18.52 5.31
CA GLU A 58 22.39 19.90 5.77
C GLU A 58 21.09 20.63 6.09
N PRO A 59 20.02 20.60 5.24
CA PRO A 59 18.73 21.16 5.61
C PRO A 59 18.12 20.51 6.84
N LEU A 60 18.19 19.17 6.96
CA LEU A 60 17.67 18.44 8.12
C LEU A 60 18.37 18.89 9.41
N GLU A 61 19.71 18.92 9.42
CA GLU A 61 20.53 19.36 10.57
C GLU A 61 20.25 20.83 10.92
N ARG A 62 20.10 21.69 9.93
CA ARG A 62 19.77 23.11 10.13
C ARG A 62 18.40 23.27 10.82
N GLY A 63 17.41 22.52 10.35
CA GLY A 63 16.05 22.57 10.92
C GLY A 63 15.97 22.11 12.37
N ILE A 64 16.65 21.02 12.69
CA ILE A 64 16.64 20.49 14.07
C ILE A 64 17.62 21.22 15.00
N GLY A 65 18.68 21.85 14.46
CA GLY A 65 19.71 22.52 15.24
C GLY A 65 20.37 21.58 16.26
N SER A 66 20.42 22.01 17.51
CA SER A 66 20.94 21.19 18.65
C SER A 66 19.86 20.40 19.38
N GLN A 67 18.64 20.35 18.86
CA GLN A 67 17.53 19.67 19.54
C GLN A 67 17.71 18.17 19.58
N THR A 68 17.22 17.57 20.68
CA THR A 68 17.07 16.14 20.87
C THR A 68 15.61 15.80 21.06
N PHE A 69 15.24 14.56 20.81
CA PHE A 69 13.86 14.08 20.89
C PHE A 69 13.84 12.72 21.58
N ASP A 70 12.81 12.45 22.35
CA ASP A 70 12.58 11.12 22.94
C ASP A 70 12.14 10.13 21.85
N LEU A 71 11.43 10.64 20.84
CA LEU A 71 10.91 9.86 19.71
C LEU A 71 11.06 10.61 18.39
N VAL A 72 11.53 9.92 17.37
CA VAL A 72 11.47 10.37 15.96
C VAL A 72 10.62 9.40 15.15
N VAL A 73 9.61 9.91 14.44
CA VAL A 73 8.81 9.14 13.48
C VAL A 73 9.14 9.61 12.06
N ALA A 74 9.82 8.78 11.29
CA ALA A 74 10.28 9.10 9.94
C ALA A 74 9.29 8.51 8.90
N GLN A 75 8.36 9.33 8.40
CA GLN A 75 7.37 8.94 7.39
C GLN A 75 7.72 9.44 5.98
N TYR A 76 8.70 10.34 5.86
CA TYR A 76 9.08 10.99 4.62
C TYR A 76 10.57 11.32 4.62
N GLY A 77 11.15 11.54 3.45
CA GLY A 77 12.56 11.87 3.31
C GLY A 77 13.43 10.66 2.98
N ARG A 78 14.74 10.84 3.05
CA ARG A 78 15.71 9.77 2.83
C ARG A 78 16.08 9.09 4.15
N LEU A 79 15.45 7.96 4.43
CA LEU A 79 15.64 7.23 5.69
C LEU A 79 17.12 7.00 6.03
N ARG A 80 17.98 6.71 5.08
CA ARG A 80 19.43 6.56 5.32
C ARG A 80 20.06 7.82 5.91
N ILE A 81 19.68 9.01 5.41
CA ILE A 81 20.16 10.30 5.95
C ILE A 81 19.59 10.53 7.35
N ILE A 82 18.27 10.29 7.51
CA ILE A 82 17.59 10.45 8.79
C ILE A 82 18.25 9.53 9.84
N ALA A 83 18.46 8.26 9.50
CA ALA A 83 19.10 7.28 10.39
C ALA A 83 20.48 7.76 10.90
N GLU A 84 21.27 8.41 10.06
CA GLU A 84 22.58 8.94 10.45
C GLU A 84 22.48 10.22 11.30
N VAL A 85 21.62 11.16 10.90
CA VAL A 85 21.49 12.46 11.58
C VAL A 85 20.97 12.32 13.00
N PHE A 86 20.13 11.31 13.27
CA PHE A 86 19.55 11.14 14.61
C PHE A 86 20.36 10.26 15.56
N LYS A 87 21.57 9.83 15.20
CA LYS A 87 22.51 9.19 16.15
C LYS A 87 22.80 10.13 17.32
N GLY A 88 22.53 9.65 18.55
CA GLY A 88 22.69 10.44 19.77
C GLY A 88 21.76 11.65 19.93
N ARG A 89 20.75 11.76 19.06
CA ARG A 89 19.76 12.85 19.11
C ARG A 89 18.34 12.35 19.39
N THR A 90 18.15 11.05 19.40
CA THR A 90 16.88 10.43 19.79
C THR A 90 17.12 9.14 20.54
N GLU A 91 16.21 8.76 21.43
CA GLU A 91 16.20 7.46 22.08
C GLU A 91 15.54 6.40 21.18
N ARG A 92 14.55 6.82 20.40
CA ARG A 92 13.74 5.92 19.57
C ARG A 92 13.50 6.50 18.19
N LEU A 93 13.66 5.65 17.16
CA LEU A 93 13.36 6.00 15.76
C LEU A 93 12.42 4.97 15.16
N VAL A 94 11.18 5.38 14.87
CA VAL A 94 10.19 4.58 14.16
C VAL A 94 10.17 5.04 12.72
N ALA A 95 10.62 4.18 11.80
CA ALA A 95 10.68 4.47 10.39
C ALA A 95 9.52 3.83 9.64
N VAL A 96 8.97 4.55 8.70
CA VAL A 96 7.89 4.11 7.81
C VAL A 96 8.40 4.01 6.39
N GLY A 97 8.02 2.94 5.69
CA GLY A 97 8.40 2.77 4.28
C GLY A 97 7.53 1.75 3.56
N GLY A 98 7.99 1.27 2.41
CA GLY A 98 7.26 0.25 1.66
C GLY A 98 7.43 -1.15 2.26
N ALA A 99 6.42 -2.00 2.07
CA ALA A 99 6.50 -3.40 2.44
C ALA A 99 7.60 -4.12 1.65
N THR A 100 8.46 -4.85 2.34
CA THR A 100 9.73 -5.37 1.80
C THR A 100 9.57 -6.49 0.77
N GLY A 101 8.50 -7.27 0.85
CA GLY A 101 8.21 -8.34 -0.13
C GLY A 101 7.87 -7.85 -1.55
N ILE A 102 7.67 -6.54 -1.72
CA ILE A 102 7.36 -5.92 -3.02
C ILE A 102 8.58 -5.88 -3.95
N PHE A 103 9.78 -5.91 -3.39
CA PHE A 103 11.03 -5.68 -4.10
C PHE A 103 11.86 -6.96 -4.30
N ALA A 104 11.20 -8.07 -4.57
CA ALA A 104 11.89 -9.32 -4.90
C ALA A 104 12.78 -9.14 -6.16
N PRO A 105 14.04 -9.62 -6.14
CA PRO A 105 15.01 -9.40 -7.23
C PRO A 105 14.54 -9.86 -8.61
N ASP A 106 13.70 -10.87 -8.65
CA ASP A 106 13.24 -11.50 -9.90
C ASP A 106 11.82 -11.05 -10.29
N THR A 107 11.40 -9.88 -9.81
CA THR A 107 10.08 -9.36 -10.14
C THR A 107 10.18 -8.54 -11.42
N ASP A 108 9.69 -9.06 -12.53
CA ASP A 108 9.37 -8.25 -13.69
C ASP A 108 8.05 -7.51 -13.41
N PRO A 109 8.02 -6.17 -13.45
CA PRO A 109 6.78 -5.42 -13.21
C PRO A 109 5.63 -5.82 -14.12
N ARG A 110 5.93 -6.36 -15.31
CA ARG A 110 4.95 -6.81 -16.31
C ARG A 110 4.36 -8.17 -16.01
N TRP A 111 5.14 -9.06 -15.39
CA TRP A 111 4.80 -10.49 -15.29
C TRP A 111 4.64 -10.99 -13.85
N GLY A 112 5.00 -10.17 -12.88
CA GLY A 112 5.08 -10.57 -11.47
C GLY A 112 6.38 -11.32 -11.14
N ALA A 113 6.44 -11.87 -9.93
CA ALA A 113 7.63 -12.57 -9.44
C ALA A 113 7.74 -13.96 -10.06
N THR A 114 8.69 -14.16 -10.95
CA THR A 114 8.96 -15.48 -11.56
C THR A 114 9.58 -16.42 -10.54
N GLY A 115 8.94 -17.57 -10.32
CA GLY A 115 9.44 -18.61 -9.40
C GLY A 115 9.36 -18.24 -7.92
N LYS A 116 8.66 -17.16 -7.56
CA LYS A 116 8.43 -16.75 -6.17
C LYS A 116 6.97 -16.99 -5.78
N PRO A 117 6.68 -17.33 -4.52
CA PRO A 117 5.30 -17.41 -4.03
C PRO A 117 4.61 -16.03 -4.15
N ALA A 118 3.31 -16.02 -4.45
CA ALA A 118 2.51 -14.79 -4.43
C ALA A 118 2.31 -14.24 -3.00
N LEU A 119 2.48 -15.11 -2.01
CA LEU A 119 2.34 -14.81 -0.60
C LEU A 119 3.67 -15.07 0.10
N PHE A 120 4.21 -14.07 0.79
CA PHE A 120 5.42 -14.16 1.59
C PHE A 120 5.06 -14.04 3.06
N ALA A 121 5.70 -14.85 3.91
CA ALA A 121 5.63 -14.62 5.34
C ALA A 121 6.32 -13.29 5.72
N ASP A 122 5.84 -12.61 6.76
CA ASP A 122 6.40 -11.32 7.23
C ASP A 122 7.89 -11.43 7.57
N SER A 123 8.29 -12.60 8.08
CA SER A 123 9.69 -12.92 8.41
C SER A 123 10.57 -13.14 7.19
N SER A 124 9.99 -13.46 6.02
CA SER A 124 10.77 -13.66 4.80
C SER A 124 11.04 -12.32 4.13
N THR A 125 12.28 -11.88 4.22
CA THR A 125 12.75 -10.72 3.50
C THR A 125 13.42 -11.16 2.21
N VAL A 126 12.84 -10.75 1.10
CA VAL A 126 13.48 -10.88 -0.20
C VAL A 126 14.17 -9.55 -0.50
N TYR A 127 15.48 -9.54 -0.32
CA TYR A 127 16.29 -8.34 -0.55
C TYR A 127 16.80 -8.29 -1.99
N VAL A 128 16.71 -7.11 -2.57
CA VAL A 128 17.47 -6.74 -3.77
C VAL A 128 18.80 -6.18 -3.28
N ARG A 129 19.89 -6.93 -3.42
CA ARG A 129 21.22 -6.50 -2.95
C ARG A 129 21.96 -5.62 -3.95
N GLU A 130 21.58 -5.69 -5.22
CA GLU A 130 22.22 -4.89 -6.28
C GLU A 130 21.17 -4.29 -7.19
N PRO A 131 21.37 -3.06 -7.72
CA PRO A 131 20.51 -2.51 -8.75
C PRO A 131 20.64 -3.39 -9.99
N GLY A 132 19.52 -3.72 -10.63
CA GLY A 132 19.54 -4.38 -11.92
C GLY A 132 20.31 -3.54 -12.95
N GLU A 133 20.82 -4.19 -14.02
CA GLU A 133 21.60 -3.53 -15.08
C GLU A 133 20.85 -2.34 -15.72
N ASP A 134 19.53 -2.43 -15.81
CA ASP A 134 18.63 -1.39 -16.30
C ASP A 134 18.19 -0.38 -15.22
N GLY A 135 18.61 -0.55 -13.96
CA GLY A 135 18.18 0.24 -12.83
C GLY A 135 16.74 -0.01 -12.38
N ALA A 136 16.05 -1.04 -12.92
CA ALA A 136 14.65 -1.37 -12.61
C ALA A 136 14.41 -1.62 -11.12
N ASN A 137 15.39 -2.17 -10.41
CA ASN A 137 15.34 -2.48 -8.99
C ASN A 137 15.97 -1.39 -8.10
N LYS A 138 16.32 -0.24 -8.64
CA LYS A 138 17.04 0.81 -7.91
C LYS A 138 16.31 1.31 -6.66
N ILE A 139 14.98 1.41 -6.72
CA ILE A 139 14.18 1.86 -5.57
C ILE A 139 14.21 0.80 -4.47
N GLY A 140 13.99 -0.47 -4.81
CA GLY A 140 14.06 -1.58 -3.86
C GLY A 140 15.41 -1.70 -3.20
N PHE A 141 16.48 -1.62 -3.98
CA PHE A 141 17.86 -1.64 -3.47
C PHE A 141 18.11 -0.53 -2.44
N ARG A 142 17.74 0.72 -2.76
CA ARG A 142 17.91 1.86 -1.84
C ARG A 142 17.06 1.74 -0.57
N MET A 143 15.91 1.11 -0.65
CA MET A 143 15.10 0.84 0.54
C MET A 143 15.76 -0.17 1.45
N VAL A 144 16.37 -1.20 0.88
CA VAL A 144 17.13 -2.20 1.66
C VAL A 144 18.33 -1.54 2.35
N GLU A 145 19.14 -0.77 1.60
CA GLU A 145 20.25 -0.01 2.20
C GLU A 145 19.81 0.90 3.35
N ALA A 146 18.64 1.55 3.20
CA ALA A 146 18.13 2.44 4.22
C ALA A 146 17.67 1.68 5.48
N MET A 147 17.07 0.50 5.32
CA MET A 147 16.72 -0.36 6.45
C MET A 147 17.95 -0.96 7.13
N GLU A 148 18.94 -1.39 6.35
CA GLU A 148 20.21 -1.89 6.90
C GLU A 148 20.86 -0.81 7.76
N ALA A 149 21.02 0.42 7.26
CA ALA A 149 21.56 1.53 8.04
C ALA A 149 20.77 1.82 9.32
N LEU A 150 19.43 1.73 9.27
CA LEU A 150 18.57 1.91 10.45
C LEU A 150 18.87 0.86 11.53
N PHE A 151 18.95 -0.41 11.14
CA PHE A 151 19.15 -1.52 12.10
C PHE A 151 20.61 -1.71 12.52
N GLU A 152 21.57 -1.33 11.72
CA GLU A 152 22.98 -1.23 12.12
C GLU A 152 23.15 -0.21 13.26
N ASN A 153 22.49 0.95 13.16
CA ASN A 153 22.51 1.97 14.21
C ASN A 153 21.80 1.50 15.50
N HIS A 154 20.70 0.77 15.37
CA HIS A 154 20.04 0.11 16.49
C HIS A 154 21.00 -0.87 17.19
N THR A 155 21.63 -1.75 16.44
CA THR A 155 22.57 -2.75 16.96
C THR A 155 23.80 -2.10 17.62
N ALA A 156 24.24 -0.96 17.09
CA ALA A 156 25.31 -0.15 17.68
C ALA A 156 24.89 0.63 18.93
N GLY A 157 23.62 0.57 19.34
CA GLY A 157 23.09 1.27 20.51
C GLY A 157 22.89 2.77 20.34
N ALA A 158 22.83 3.26 19.09
CA ALA A 158 22.63 4.68 18.83
C ALA A 158 21.21 5.15 19.18
N TYR A 159 20.22 4.29 18.97
CA TYR A 159 18.81 4.45 19.33
C TYR A 159 18.09 3.10 19.21
N SER A 160 16.88 2.98 19.78
CA SER A 160 15.99 1.86 19.51
C SER A 160 15.26 2.10 18.18
N ALA A 161 15.34 1.16 17.22
CA ALA A 161 14.71 1.29 15.92
C ALA A 161 13.55 0.32 15.72
N THR A 162 12.50 0.80 15.02
CA THR A 162 11.41 -0.02 14.50
C THR A 162 11.14 0.39 13.05
N TYR A 163 10.85 -0.57 12.17
CA TYR A 163 10.46 -0.28 10.80
C TYR A 163 9.04 -0.81 10.53
N ILE A 164 8.16 0.07 10.06
CA ILE A 164 6.80 -0.26 9.64
C ILE A 164 6.72 -0.14 8.12
N GLY A 165 6.60 -1.28 7.46
CA GLY A 165 6.47 -1.35 6.00
C GLY A 165 5.04 -1.62 5.57
N TYR A 166 4.48 -0.80 4.67
CA TYR A 166 3.16 -1.05 4.13
C TYR A 166 3.11 -0.92 2.60
N PRO A 167 2.15 -1.60 1.94
CA PRO A 167 1.94 -1.46 0.50
C PRO A 167 1.36 -0.08 0.17
N VAL A 168 0.86 0.08 -1.05
CA VAL A 168 0.17 1.32 -1.44
C VAL A 168 -0.94 1.63 -0.44
N ASN A 169 -0.88 2.80 0.18
CA ASN A 169 -1.96 3.30 1.01
C ASN A 169 -3.10 3.86 0.16
N TYR A 170 -4.30 3.85 0.73
CA TYR A 170 -5.48 4.48 0.17
C TYR A 170 -6.26 5.21 1.26
N GLY A 171 -7.14 6.09 0.88
CA GLY A 171 -7.88 6.94 1.81
C GLY A 171 -7.66 8.42 1.54
N PRO A 172 -8.16 9.28 2.41
CA PRO A 172 -7.97 10.71 2.32
C PRO A 172 -6.50 11.09 2.11
N ARG A 173 -6.25 11.99 1.14
CA ARG A 173 -4.91 12.54 0.87
C ARG A 173 -3.86 11.55 0.36
N SER A 174 -4.25 10.34 -0.02
CA SER A 174 -3.32 9.41 -0.65
C SER A 174 -2.71 10.04 -1.93
N PRO A 175 -1.38 10.00 -2.11
CA PRO A 175 -0.73 10.59 -3.28
C PRO A 175 -0.98 9.81 -4.57
N GLY A 176 -1.50 8.58 -4.46
CA GLY A 176 -1.88 7.75 -5.60
C GLY A 176 -3.37 7.40 -5.55
N PRO A 177 -4.29 8.34 -5.85
CA PRO A 177 -5.73 8.11 -5.76
C PRO A 177 -6.24 7.26 -6.95
N TYR A 178 -5.73 6.02 -7.08
CA TYR A 178 -6.04 5.13 -8.22
C TYR A 178 -7.53 4.82 -8.37
N ASP A 179 -8.28 4.89 -7.26
CA ASP A 179 -9.73 4.71 -7.25
C ASP A 179 -10.47 5.81 -8.04
N TRP A 180 -9.84 6.97 -8.21
CA TRP A 180 -10.35 8.04 -9.04
C TRP A 180 -10.56 7.62 -10.49
N SER A 181 -9.76 6.70 -11.00
CA SER A 181 -9.93 6.14 -12.35
C SER A 181 -11.32 5.51 -12.55
N VAL A 182 -11.86 4.86 -11.51
CA VAL A 182 -13.22 4.28 -11.52
C VAL A 182 -14.26 5.36 -11.25
N ILE A 183 -14.07 6.16 -10.21
CA ILE A 183 -15.00 7.22 -9.80
C ILE A 183 -15.25 8.19 -10.97
N ARG A 184 -14.21 8.60 -11.66
CA ARG A 184 -14.35 9.50 -12.81
C ARG A 184 -15.16 8.88 -13.93
N ARG A 185 -14.97 7.59 -14.25
CA ARG A 185 -15.79 6.90 -15.26
C ARG A 185 -17.27 6.86 -14.87
N VAL A 186 -17.59 6.69 -13.58
CA VAL A 186 -18.97 6.79 -13.10
C VAL A 186 -19.52 8.20 -13.31
N LEU A 187 -18.77 9.24 -12.93
CA LEU A 187 -19.18 10.64 -13.07
C LEU A 187 -19.35 11.06 -14.53
N ASP A 188 -18.52 10.53 -15.43
CA ASP A 188 -18.58 10.77 -16.87
C ASP A 188 -19.66 9.90 -17.57
N GLY A 189 -20.42 9.10 -16.81
CA GLY A 189 -21.53 8.29 -17.31
C GLY A 189 -21.11 7.09 -18.17
N ARG A 190 -19.87 6.60 -18.00
CA ARG A 190 -19.39 5.40 -18.71
C ARG A 190 -20.19 4.18 -18.26
N ARG A 191 -20.65 3.37 -19.22
CA ARG A 191 -21.41 2.14 -18.93
C ARG A 191 -20.55 0.90 -18.93
N SER A 192 -19.43 0.91 -19.65
CA SER A 192 -18.50 -0.21 -19.72
C SER A 192 -17.19 0.17 -19.07
N ILE A 193 -16.53 -0.79 -18.43
CA ILE A 193 -15.20 -0.64 -17.87
C ILE A 193 -14.33 -1.83 -18.30
N VAL A 194 -13.13 -1.53 -18.80
CA VAL A 194 -12.17 -2.57 -19.17
C VAL A 194 -11.51 -3.12 -17.89
N VAL A 195 -11.46 -4.44 -17.81
CA VAL A 195 -10.71 -5.15 -16.76
C VAL A 195 -9.76 -6.16 -17.40
N ALA A 196 -8.62 -6.34 -16.78
CA ALA A 196 -7.66 -7.31 -17.29
C ALA A 196 -7.79 -8.63 -16.55
N ASP A 197 -7.69 -9.73 -17.31
CA ASP A 197 -7.68 -11.10 -16.79
C ASP A 197 -8.82 -11.34 -15.77
N GLY A 198 -10.04 -10.86 -16.07
CA GLY A 198 -11.24 -10.96 -15.22
C GLY A 198 -11.25 -10.07 -13.97
N GLY A 199 -10.22 -9.24 -13.79
CA GLY A 199 -10.08 -8.39 -12.59
C GLY A 199 -9.80 -9.20 -11.31
N ILE A 200 -9.32 -10.45 -11.43
CA ILE A 200 -9.09 -11.34 -10.29
C ILE A 200 -7.81 -11.04 -9.50
N LYS A 201 -6.99 -10.13 -10.00
CA LYS A 201 -5.77 -9.73 -9.29
C LYS A 201 -6.10 -9.18 -7.91
N ILE A 202 -5.35 -9.63 -6.91
CA ILE A 202 -5.34 -9.08 -5.56
C ILE A 202 -4.06 -8.26 -5.39
N ASP A 203 -4.24 -7.03 -4.91
CA ASP A 203 -3.14 -6.12 -4.57
C ASP A 203 -3.39 -5.59 -3.15
N SER A 204 -2.61 -6.08 -2.19
CA SER A 204 -2.74 -5.64 -0.80
C SER A 204 -2.54 -4.14 -0.72
N ARG A 205 -3.41 -3.50 0.05
CA ARG A 205 -3.36 -2.07 0.36
C ARG A 205 -3.56 -1.87 1.84
N VAL A 206 -3.31 -0.66 2.31
CA VAL A 206 -3.59 -0.29 3.70
C VAL A 206 -4.33 1.05 3.72
N PHE A 207 -5.39 1.11 4.51
CA PHE A 207 -6.08 2.37 4.75
C PHE A 207 -5.22 3.29 5.62
N THR A 208 -5.22 4.58 5.32
CA THR A 208 -4.33 5.55 5.97
C THR A 208 -4.42 5.57 7.49
N ALA A 209 -5.64 5.49 8.05
CA ALA A 209 -5.83 5.41 9.49
C ALA A 209 -5.34 4.08 10.09
N ASN A 210 -5.53 2.95 9.37
CA ASN A 210 -5.04 1.64 9.80
C ASN A 210 -3.50 1.61 9.83
N ALA A 211 -2.86 2.16 8.79
CA ALA A 211 -1.40 2.29 8.76
C ALA A 211 -0.86 3.14 9.92
N ALA A 212 -1.51 4.26 10.22
CA ALA A 212 -1.13 5.13 11.34
C ALA A 212 -1.32 4.43 12.70
N ALA A 213 -2.41 3.67 12.87
CA ALA A 213 -2.64 2.89 14.09
C ALA A 213 -1.53 1.87 14.36
N ALA A 214 -1.03 1.21 13.32
CA ALA A 214 0.10 0.30 13.45
C ALA A 214 1.39 1.02 13.89
N VAL A 215 1.64 2.23 13.39
CA VAL A 215 2.78 3.06 13.82
C VAL A 215 2.63 3.44 15.29
N LEU A 216 1.44 3.90 15.70
CA LEU A 216 1.16 4.30 17.07
C LEU A 216 1.27 3.11 18.05
N LEU A 217 0.76 1.93 17.65
CA LEU A 217 0.86 0.72 18.44
C LEU A 217 2.33 0.30 18.67
N ALA A 218 3.18 0.38 17.65
CA ALA A 218 4.61 0.11 17.80
C ALA A 218 5.31 1.16 18.71
N ILE A 219 4.76 2.36 18.82
CA ILE A 219 5.22 3.39 19.76
C ILE A 219 4.78 3.07 21.18
N ASP A 220 3.58 2.53 21.37
CA ASP A 220 3.02 2.13 22.67
C ASP A 220 3.76 0.92 23.27
N GLU A 221 4.27 0.03 22.41
CA GLU A 221 4.97 -1.21 22.81
C GLU A 221 6.48 -1.16 22.49
N PRO A 222 7.23 -0.20 23.06
CA PRO A 222 8.59 0.11 22.66
C PRO A 222 9.58 -1.05 22.85
N GLU A 223 9.41 -1.87 23.88
CA GLU A 223 10.31 -2.99 24.18
C GLU A 223 10.11 -4.14 23.19
N ILE A 224 8.85 -4.43 22.83
CA ILE A 224 8.51 -5.50 21.89
C ILE A 224 8.89 -5.08 20.45
N ALA A 225 8.64 -3.82 20.11
CA ALA A 225 8.90 -3.28 18.78
C ALA A 225 10.38 -2.97 18.49
N ALA A 226 11.25 -2.98 19.53
CA ALA A 226 12.67 -2.68 19.39
C ALA A 226 13.38 -3.69 18.47
N GLY A 227 14.06 -3.19 17.44
CA GLY A 227 14.78 -4.02 16.47
C GLY A 227 13.87 -4.77 15.51
N LYS A 228 12.57 -4.49 15.51
CA LYS A 228 11.59 -5.21 14.69
C LYS A 228 11.25 -4.50 13.39
N ARG A 229 10.90 -5.32 12.41
CA ARG A 229 10.34 -4.91 11.14
C ARG A 229 8.97 -5.55 10.98
N TYR A 230 7.95 -4.73 10.89
CA TYR A 230 6.58 -5.17 10.68
C TYR A 230 6.10 -4.81 9.28
N SER A 231 5.34 -5.71 8.66
CA SER A 231 4.54 -5.44 7.47
C SER A 231 3.10 -5.20 7.89
N VAL A 232 2.45 -4.20 7.27
CA VAL A 232 1.07 -3.83 7.61
C VAL A 232 0.26 -3.67 6.34
N ALA A 233 -0.83 -4.42 6.23
CA ALA A 233 -1.84 -4.30 5.20
C ALA A 233 -3.22 -4.56 5.83
N ASP A 234 -4.27 -4.04 5.22
CA ASP A 234 -5.63 -4.32 5.67
C ASP A 234 -5.93 -5.82 5.66
N ASP A 235 -6.73 -6.28 6.61
CA ASP A 235 -7.10 -7.69 6.78
C ASP A 235 -7.73 -8.31 5.54
N ASN A 236 -8.57 -7.56 4.85
CA ASN A 236 -9.28 -8.00 3.68
C ASN A 236 -8.77 -7.27 2.43
N ALA A 237 -8.16 -8.02 1.54
CA ALA A 237 -7.73 -7.52 0.25
C ALA A 237 -8.82 -7.77 -0.80
N PHE A 238 -9.28 -6.71 -1.44
CA PHE A 238 -10.19 -6.80 -2.57
C PHE A 238 -9.46 -7.26 -3.84
N THR A 239 -10.11 -8.07 -4.66
CA THR A 239 -9.72 -8.16 -6.06
C THR A 239 -9.99 -6.81 -6.74
N MET A 240 -9.32 -6.56 -7.87
CA MET A 240 -9.56 -5.34 -8.63
C MET A 240 -11.04 -5.22 -9.03
N ARG A 241 -11.67 -6.34 -9.44
CA ARG A 241 -13.09 -6.37 -9.78
C ARG A 241 -13.98 -6.00 -8.60
N GLN A 242 -13.78 -6.61 -7.44
CA GLN A 242 -14.54 -6.30 -6.22
C GLN A 242 -14.40 -4.82 -5.83
N ARG A 243 -13.20 -4.26 -5.99
CA ARG A 243 -12.95 -2.84 -5.73
C ARG A 243 -13.75 -1.94 -6.66
N ILE A 244 -13.78 -2.26 -7.97
CA ILE A 244 -14.60 -1.53 -8.95
C ILE A 244 -16.09 -1.68 -8.63
N GLU A 245 -16.55 -2.89 -8.33
CA GLU A 245 -17.94 -3.17 -7.98
C GLU A 245 -18.38 -2.40 -6.73
N PHE A 246 -17.51 -2.36 -5.70
CA PHE A 246 -17.77 -1.57 -4.49
C PHE A 246 -17.95 -0.08 -4.82
N ILE A 247 -17.00 0.51 -5.55
CA ILE A 247 -17.03 1.93 -5.91
C ILE A 247 -18.30 2.24 -6.73
N ALA A 248 -18.58 1.43 -7.75
CA ALA A 248 -19.76 1.61 -8.59
C ALA A 248 -21.06 1.53 -7.76
N SER A 249 -21.21 0.50 -6.94
CA SER A 249 -22.39 0.31 -6.07
C SER A 249 -22.55 1.45 -5.08
N HIS A 250 -21.48 1.93 -4.45
CA HIS A 250 -21.50 3.06 -3.53
C HIS A 250 -21.99 4.35 -4.21
N LEU A 251 -21.72 4.49 -5.50
CA LEU A 251 -22.15 5.62 -6.33
C LEU A 251 -23.49 5.40 -7.05
N GLY A 252 -24.19 4.30 -6.77
CA GLY A 252 -25.46 3.96 -7.43
C GLY A 252 -25.31 3.68 -8.93
N HIS A 253 -24.17 3.14 -9.34
CA HIS A 253 -23.82 2.86 -10.72
C HIS A 253 -23.55 1.36 -10.94
N GLU A 254 -23.71 0.90 -12.18
CA GLU A 254 -23.41 -0.46 -12.60
C GLU A 254 -22.62 -0.43 -13.89
N PHE A 255 -21.49 -1.18 -13.94
CA PHE A 255 -20.69 -1.34 -15.12
C PHE A 255 -20.91 -2.67 -15.83
N GLU A 256 -20.93 -2.64 -17.16
CA GLU A 256 -20.60 -3.79 -17.97
C GLU A 256 -19.08 -3.99 -17.94
N PHE A 257 -18.62 -5.12 -17.39
CA PHE A 257 -17.20 -5.47 -17.37
C PHE A 257 -16.76 -6.05 -18.72
N VAL A 258 -15.79 -5.41 -19.33
CA VAL A 258 -15.16 -5.91 -20.57
C VAL A 258 -13.83 -6.52 -20.21
N ASP A 259 -13.83 -7.85 -20.09
CA ASP A 259 -12.63 -8.62 -19.76
C ASP A 259 -11.71 -8.77 -20.97
N MET A 260 -10.43 -8.44 -20.77
CA MET A 260 -9.38 -8.53 -21.80
C MET A 260 -8.10 -9.12 -21.21
N PRO A 261 -7.24 -9.73 -22.05
CA PRO A 261 -5.88 -10.04 -21.65
C PRO A 261 -5.15 -8.79 -21.13
N TYR A 262 -4.31 -8.98 -20.12
CA TYR A 262 -3.54 -7.89 -19.49
C TYR A 262 -2.86 -6.96 -20.50
N GLU A 263 -2.28 -7.53 -21.56
CA GLU A 263 -1.54 -6.80 -22.60
C GLU A 263 -2.39 -5.80 -23.39
N LEU A 264 -3.71 -6.02 -23.42
CA LEU A 264 -4.66 -5.16 -24.10
C LEU A 264 -5.40 -4.21 -23.16
N ALA A 265 -5.42 -4.52 -21.87
CA ALA A 265 -6.27 -3.86 -20.91
C ALA A 265 -5.64 -2.55 -20.33
N TRP A 266 -4.95 -1.77 -21.16
CA TRP A 266 -4.34 -0.52 -20.74
C TRP A 266 -5.30 0.48 -20.06
N PRO A 267 -6.63 0.55 -20.38
CA PRO A 267 -7.52 1.48 -19.68
C PRO A 267 -7.68 1.21 -18.18
N CYS A 268 -7.42 0.00 -17.73
CA CYS A 268 -7.47 -0.34 -16.30
C CYS A 268 -6.10 -0.33 -15.61
N TYR A 269 -5.05 0.05 -16.32
CA TYR A 269 -3.69 0.10 -15.82
C TYR A 269 -3.51 0.85 -14.48
N PRO A 270 -4.19 1.99 -14.21
CA PRO A 270 -4.01 2.70 -12.94
C PRO A 270 -4.33 1.86 -11.69
N LEU A 271 -5.24 0.91 -11.78
CA LEU A 271 -5.66 0.10 -10.63
C LEU A 271 -4.63 -0.97 -10.23
N TRP A 272 -3.74 -1.36 -11.15
CA TRP A 272 -2.72 -2.39 -10.90
C TRP A 272 -1.36 -2.07 -11.48
N ARG A 273 -1.00 -0.84 -11.40
CA ARG A 273 0.16 -0.21 -12.01
C ARG A 273 1.49 -0.99 -11.92
N HIS A 274 1.67 -1.85 -10.92
CA HIS A 274 3.01 -2.31 -10.59
C HIS A 274 3.32 -3.75 -11.00
N VAL A 275 2.37 -4.64 -11.04
CA VAL A 275 2.59 -6.05 -11.37
C VAL A 275 1.36 -6.70 -12.00
N ARG A 276 1.59 -7.67 -12.90
CA ARG A 276 0.51 -8.45 -13.51
C ARG A 276 -0.14 -9.42 -12.52
N GLY A 277 0.66 -10.09 -11.70
CA GLY A 277 0.19 -11.10 -10.75
C GLY A 277 -0.38 -10.55 -9.44
N HIS A 278 -0.73 -11.43 -8.53
CA HIS A 278 -1.10 -11.07 -7.17
C HIS A 278 0.10 -10.48 -6.43
N ARG A 279 -0.19 -9.51 -5.58
CA ARG A 279 0.80 -8.92 -4.66
C ARG A 279 0.18 -8.86 -3.27
N LEU A 280 0.62 -9.77 -2.40
CA LEU A 280 0.05 -9.96 -1.09
C LEU A 280 1.07 -9.63 -0.01
N THR A 281 0.67 -8.77 0.91
CA THR A 281 1.43 -8.41 2.12
C THR A 281 0.69 -9.00 3.31
N LEU A 282 1.40 -9.74 4.15
CA LEU A 282 0.87 -10.27 5.40
C LEU A 282 1.20 -9.34 6.56
N SER A 283 0.31 -9.26 7.52
CA SER A 283 0.47 -8.52 8.77
C SER A 283 0.54 -9.46 9.97
N THR A 284 1.01 -10.69 9.77
CA THR A 284 0.97 -11.74 10.79
C THR A 284 1.80 -11.38 11.99
N LEU A 285 3.04 -10.93 11.76
CA LEU A 285 3.98 -10.65 12.85
C LEU A 285 3.48 -9.54 13.78
N ILE A 286 3.01 -8.42 13.24
CA ILE A 286 2.50 -7.31 14.07
C ILE A 286 1.22 -7.70 14.82
N ARG A 287 0.39 -8.57 14.24
CA ARG A 287 -0.81 -9.10 14.89
C ARG A 287 -0.47 -10.04 16.05
N ASP A 288 0.51 -10.90 15.85
CA ASP A 288 0.92 -11.89 16.85
C ASP A 288 1.69 -11.23 18.00
N GLU A 289 2.57 -10.28 17.71
CA GLU A 289 3.43 -9.67 18.73
C GLU A 289 2.79 -8.46 19.43
N LEU A 290 2.03 -7.63 18.70
CA LEU A 290 1.46 -6.38 19.20
C LEU A 290 -0.07 -6.40 19.30
N ASP A 291 -0.73 -7.52 19.00
CA ASP A 291 -2.19 -7.65 18.92
C ASP A 291 -2.86 -6.61 17.99
N TYR A 292 -2.17 -6.22 16.92
CA TYR A 292 -2.69 -5.27 15.96
C TYR A 292 -4.00 -5.76 15.32
N ARG A 293 -4.96 -4.88 15.20
CA ARG A 293 -6.21 -5.07 14.45
C ARG A 293 -6.52 -3.79 13.68
N ASP A 294 -7.10 -3.94 12.50
CA ASP A 294 -7.53 -2.78 11.70
C ASP A 294 -8.63 -2.00 12.44
N PRO A 295 -8.38 -0.74 12.87
CA PRO A 295 -9.43 0.04 13.54
C PRO A 295 -10.58 0.43 12.63
N VAL A 296 -10.34 0.48 11.32
CA VAL A 296 -11.36 0.79 10.31
C VAL A 296 -11.57 -0.42 9.41
N ALA A 297 -12.81 -0.92 9.38
CA ALA A 297 -13.16 -2.05 8.53
C ALA A 297 -13.03 -1.68 7.03
N PRO A 298 -12.70 -2.64 6.15
CA PRO A 298 -12.42 -2.38 4.73
C PRO A 298 -13.53 -1.66 3.98
N ASP A 299 -14.79 -2.00 4.24
CA ASP A 299 -15.94 -1.37 3.60
C ASP A 299 -16.09 0.10 4.02
N ALA A 300 -15.90 0.41 5.30
CA ALA A 300 -15.88 1.78 5.81
C ALA A 300 -14.69 2.57 5.27
N ALA A 301 -13.53 1.95 5.15
CA ALA A 301 -12.33 2.54 4.58
C ALA A 301 -12.52 2.89 3.11
N MET A 302 -13.13 1.98 2.33
CA MET A 302 -13.46 2.21 0.93
C MET A 302 -14.50 3.32 0.77
N ALA A 303 -15.59 3.30 1.55
CA ALA A 303 -16.62 4.34 1.53
C ALA A 303 -16.01 5.71 1.84
N THR A 304 -15.22 5.82 2.91
CA THR A 304 -14.50 7.06 3.28
C THR A 304 -13.59 7.55 2.16
N THR A 305 -12.92 6.63 1.45
CA THR A 305 -12.04 6.98 0.33
C THR A 305 -12.83 7.57 -0.84
N VAL A 306 -13.94 6.93 -1.21
CA VAL A 306 -14.81 7.40 -2.31
C VAL A 306 -15.41 8.75 -1.98
N ASP A 307 -15.97 8.90 -0.78
CA ASP A 307 -16.61 10.14 -0.32
C ASP A 307 -15.59 11.31 -0.27
N TRP A 308 -14.38 11.04 0.21
CA TRP A 308 -13.33 12.05 0.23
C TRP A 308 -12.92 12.48 -1.19
N LEU A 309 -12.77 11.54 -2.13
CA LEU A 309 -12.42 11.83 -3.52
C LEU A 309 -13.55 12.60 -4.24
N LEU A 310 -14.82 12.35 -3.90
CA LEU A 310 -15.93 13.13 -4.41
C LEU A 310 -15.92 14.57 -3.91
N ALA A 311 -15.57 14.76 -2.64
CA ALA A 311 -15.47 16.10 -2.02
C ALA A 311 -14.20 16.86 -2.45
N ASN A 312 -13.12 16.14 -2.80
CA ASN A 312 -11.80 16.65 -3.16
C ASN A 312 -11.37 16.17 -4.54
N ARG A 313 -12.20 16.42 -5.55
CA ARG A 313 -12.00 15.92 -6.90
C ARG A 313 -10.67 16.38 -7.48
N PRO A 314 -9.83 15.48 -8.00
CA PRO A 314 -8.69 15.87 -8.81
C PRO A 314 -9.13 16.76 -9.96
N ALA A 315 -8.37 17.83 -10.21
CA ALA A 315 -8.65 18.70 -11.35
C ALA A 315 -8.44 17.89 -12.66
N PRO A 316 -9.33 18.02 -13.65
CA PRO A 316 -9.12 17.42 -14.95
C PRO A 316 -7.77 17.85 -15.54
N ASP A 317 -7.00 16.87 -16.05
CA ASP A 317 -5.63 17.04 -16.54
C ASP A 317 -4.67 17.64 -15.50
N GLY A 318 -5.06 17.64 -14.23
CA GLY A 318 -4.27 18.12 -13.10
C GLY A 318 -3.15 17.14 -12.72
N GLU A 319 -2.33 17.54 -11.76
CA GLU A 319 -1.17 16.74 -11.33
C GLU A 319 -1.56 15.35 -10.82
N LEU A 320 -2.61 15.25 -10.01
CA LEU A 320 -3.07 13.97 -9.47
C LEU A 320 -3.56 13.02 -10.56
N GLU A 321 -4.31 13.51 -11.56
CA GLU A 321 -4.73 12.67 -12.70
C GLU A 321 -3.54 12.21 -13.53
N ARG A 322 -2.55 13.08 -13.77
CA ARG A 322 -1.32 12.67 -14.45
C ARG A 322 -0.52 11.63 -13.66
N GLN A 323 -0.51 11.73 -12.34
CA GLN A 323 0.18 10.77 -11.46
C GLN A 323 -0.44 9.37 -11.50
N ILE A 324 -1.77 9.26 -11.56
CA ILE A 324 -2.42 7.95 -11.71
C ILE A 324 -2.17 7.33 -13.09
N GLY A 325 -1.91 8.14 -14.10
CA GLY A 325 -1.56 7.69 -15.46
C GLY A 325 -2.73 7.16 -16.27
N ASP A 326 -3.97 7.54 -15.92
CA ASP A 326 -5.17 7.25 -16.72
C ASP A 326 -5.39 8.42 -17.71
N PRO A 327 -5.35 8.18 -19.01
CA PRO A 327 -5.54 9.26 -19.98
C PRO A 327 -7.01 9.67 -20.14
N PHE A 328 -7.96 8.89 -19.61
CA PHE A 328 -9.41 9.08 -19.80
C PHE A 328 -9.81 9.27 -21.27
N ASP A 329 -9.10 8.60 -22.19
CA ASP A 329 -9.34 8.62 -23.62
C ASP A 329 -10.46 7.63 -23.98
N TYR A 330 -11.69 8.04 -23.77
CA TYR A 330 -12.87 7.19 -23.96
C TYR A 330 -13.13 6.81 -25.41
N GLU A 331 -12.77 7.63 -26.37
CA GLU A 331 -12.90 7.28 -27.79
C GLU A 331 -12.01 6.08 -28.13
N ARG A 332 -10.77 6.12 -27.67
CA ARG A 332 -9.82 5.04 -27.89
C ARG A 332 -10.18 3.79 -27.09
N GLU A 333 -10.70 3.96 -25.87
CA GLU A 333 -11.23 2.87 -25.06
C GLU A 333 -12.40 2.16 -25.76
N ASP A 334 -13.34 2.92 -26.34
CA ASP A 334 -14.48 2.38 -27.06
C ASP A 334 -14.07 1.65 -28.35
N GLN A 335 -13.09 2.19 -29.09
CA GLN A 335 -12.50 1.52 -30.25
C GLN A 335 -11.84 0.18 -29.85
N LEU A 336 -11.14 0.14 -28.73
CA LEU A 336 -10.53 -1.10 -28.21
C LEU A 336 -11.61 -2.12 -27.85
N ILE A 337 -12.65 -1.70 -27.12
CA ILE A 337 -13.77 -2.55 -26.72
C ILE A 337 -14.45 -3.16 -27.95
N ALA A 338 -14.75 -2.35 -28.97
CA ALA A 338 -15.38 -2.81 -30.19
C ALA A 338 -14.53 -3.87 -30.90
N ARG A 339 -13.24 -3.60 -31.13
CA ARG A 339 -12.31 -4.56 -31.75
C ARG A 339 -12.18 -5.86 -30.97
N TRP A 340 -12.18 -5.75 -29.65
CA TRP A 340 -12.11 -6.94 -28.79
C TRP A 340 -13.38 -7.80 -28.89
N ARG A 341 -14.56 -7.18 -28.91
CA ARG A 341 -15.83 -7.89 -29.13
C ARG A 341 -15.86 -8.61 -30.48
N ASP A 342 -15.46 -7.92 -31.54
CA ASP A 342 -15.37 -8.50 -32.89
C ASP A 342 -14.41 -9.72 -32.92
N ALA A 343 -13.24 -9.60 -32.27
CA ALA A 343 -12.28 -10.69 -32.20
C ALA A 343 -12.81 -11.90 -31.42
N ARG A 344 -13.52 -11.66 -30.32
CA ARG A 344 -14.16 -12.74 -29.53
C ARG A 344 -15.27 -13.42 -30.33
N GLU A 345 -16.09 -12.67 -31.06
CA GLU A 345 -17.14 -13.22 -31.92
C GLU A 345 -16.53 -14.07 -33.04
N ALA A 346 -15.47 -13.60 -33.67
CA ALA A 346 -14.75 -14.32 -34.72
C ALA A 346 -14.10 -15.63 -34.21
N LEU A 347 -13.67 -15.71 -32.94
CA LEU A 347 -13.18 -16.94 -32.35
C LEU A 347 -14.29 -17.99 -32.18
N GLY A 348 -15.53 -17.54 -31.98
CA GLY A 348 -16.67 -18.41 -31.76
C GLY A 348 -16.57 -19.18 -30.44
N THR A 349 -17.50 -20.10 -30.23
CA THR A 349 -17.50 -21.01 -29.08
C THR A 349 -16.85 -22.34 -29.52
N VAL A 350 -15.72 -22.67 -28.90
CA VAL A 350 -15.16 -24.04 -29.03
C VAL A 350 -15.81 -24.89 -27.96
N GLU A 351 -16.70 -25.79 -28.39
CA GLU A 351 -17.28 -26.78 -27.49
C GLU A 351 -16.20 -27.77 -27.03
N SER A 352 -15.87 -27.71 -25.75
CA SER A 352 -15.04 -28.71 -25.12
C SER A 352 -15.83 -29.33 -23.96
N PRO A 353 -16.31 -30.57 -24.09
CA PRO A 353 -17.01 -31.21 -22.99
C PRO A 353 -16.02 -31.39 -21.83
N LEU A 354 -16.24 -30.65 -20.77
CA LEU A 354 -15.48 -30.82 -19.54
C LEU A 354 -15.86 -32.17 -18.92
N PRO A 355 -14.88 -33.00 -18.53
CA PRO A 355 -15.18 -34.22 -17.82
C PRO A 355 -15.91 -33.89 -16.52
N VAL A 356 -16.98 -34.65 -16.23
CA VAL A 356 -17.68 -34.51 -14.96
C VAL A 356 -16.72 -34.96 -13.86
N GLN A 357 -16.24 -34.02 -13.08
CA GLN A 357 -15.44 -34.34 -11.90
C GLN A 357 -16.35 -34.93 -10.83
N GLY A 358 -16.27 -36.25 -10.64
CA GLY A 358 -16.83 -36.91 -9.48
C GLY A 358 -16.01 -36.60 -8.22
N HIS A 359 -16.64 -36.72 -7.05
CA HIS A 359 -15.91 -36.58 -5.78
C HIS A 359 -14.81 -37.67 -5.71
N GLN A 360 -13.57 -37.27 -5.45
CA GLN A 360 -12.41 -38.19 -5.43
C GLN A 360 -12.57 -39.29 -4.37
N TYR A 361 -13.31 -39.07 -3.31
CA TYR A 361 -13.62 -40.04 -2.27
C TYR A 361 -15.12 -40.34 -2.30
N ARG A 362 -15.48 -41.58 -2.69
CA ARG A 362 -16.84 -42.10 -2.46
C ARG A 362 -16.94 -42.56 -1.02
N HIS A 363 -17.73 -41.86 -0.23
CA HIS A 363 -18.07 -42.33 1.10
C HIS A 363 -18.98 -43.56 0.99
N PRO A 364 -18.71 -44.66 1.74
CA PRO A 364 -19.62 -45.80 1.83
C PRO A 364 -21.02 -45.29 2.27
N LYS A 365 -22.07 -45.79 1.60
CA LYS A 365 -23.45 -45.46 1.93
C LYS A 365 -24.04 -46.39 2.99
N ALA A 366 -23.34 -47.51 3.27
CA ALA A 366 -23.76 -48.47 4.29
C ALA A 366 -22.55 -49.03 5.02
N PRO A 367 -22.69 -49.49 6.29
CA PRO A 367 -21.64 -50.18 7.01
C PRO A 367 -21.17 -51.43 6.26
N GLY A 368 -19.85 -51.60 6.08
CA GLY A 368 -19.25 -52.71 5.38
C GLY A 368 -19.12 -52.54 3.85
N GLU A 369 -19.58 -51.45 3.28
CA GLU A 369 -19.35 -51.13 1.88
C GLU A 369 -17.88 -50.74 1.65
N ALA A 370 -17.21 -51.45 0.74
CA ALA A 370 -15.82 -51.12 0.42
C ALA A 370 -15.71 -49.76 -0.29
N TRP A 371 -14.69 -48.98 0.06
CA TRP A 371 -14.32 -47.79 -0.68
C TRP A 371 -14.04 -48.13 -2.15
N LYS A 372 -14.68 -47.40 -3.06
CA LYS A 372 -14.42 -47.52 -4.50
C LYS A 372 -13.99 -46.14 -5.02
N PRO A 373 -12.93 -46.06 -5.85
CA PRO A 373 -12.61 -44.80 -6.53
C PRO A 373 -13.83 -44.34 -7.34
N GLY A 374 -14.04 -43.03 -7.41
CA GLY A 374 -15.09 -42.46 -8.26
C GLY A 374 -14.91 -42.87 -9.72
N PRO A 375 -15.93 -42.72 -10.57
CA PRO A 375 -15.77 -42.94 -12.00
C PRO A 375 -14.65 -42.02 -12.52
N SER A 376 -13.73 -42.62 -13.28
CA SER A 376 -12.70 -41.92 -14.04
C SER A 376 -13.32 -41.00 -15.09
#